data_a0d74068c6efd77442371e3a339ed1ca
#
_entry.id   a0d74068c6efd77442371e3a339ed1ca
#
_cell.length_a   1.000
_cell.length_b   1.000
_cell.length_c   1.000
_cell.angle_alpha   90.00
_cell.angle_beta   90.00
_cell.angle_gamma   90.00
#
_symmetry.space_group_name_H-M   'P 1'
#
loop_
_entity.id
_entity.type
_entity.pdbx_description
1 polymer ?
#
loop_
_entity_poly.entity_id
_entity_poly.type
_entity_poly.pdbx_seq_one_letter_code
_entity_poly.pdbx_strand_id
1 'polypeptide(L)'
;MKLKVLLYGTVLSLWLVTFGTAGQTATNQKAEAAMSAMQKAQDVHPPLSEEEKLLPCASCHKDVTPEIYKEWYNSRHGLDNVKCFQCHGTYENFEVVPSVSHCMPCHAKEVTHSPKDKNCAACHPAHKFSVHK
;
A
#
# COMPACT_ATOMS: atom_id res chain seq x y z
N MET A 1 66.15 1.42 47.50
CA MET A 1 65.71 0.52 46.43
C MET A 1 64.43 1.04 45.82
N LYS A 2 64.50 1.53 44.57
CA LYS A 2 63.42 2.25 43.91
C LYS A 2 62.68 1.25 42.94
N LEU A 3 61.45 1.01 43.20
CA LEU A 3 60.59 0.13 42.38
C LEU A 3 60.07 0.97 41.21
N LYS A 4 60.51 0.70 39.99
CA LYS A 4 59.90 1.17 38.75
C LYS A 4 58.87 0.15 38.29
N VAL A 5 57.60 0.43 38.45
CA VAL A 5 56.51 -0.36 37.84
C VAL A 5 56.18 0.24 36.50
N LEU A 6 56.32 -0.58 35.49
CA LEU A 6 56.04 -0.25 34.09
C LEU A 6 54.54 0.02 33.87
N LEU A 7 54.25 1.16 33.24
CA LEU A 7 53.02 1.47 32.56
C LEU A 7 53.10 0.93 31.12
N TYR A 8 52.68 -0.30 30.90
CA TYR A 8 52.39 -0.85 29.58
C TYR A 8 51.06 -1.63 29.68
N GLY A 9 50.04 -1.10 29.08
CA GLY A 9 48.83 -1.90 28.94
C GLY A 9 47.50 -1.16 28.81
N THR A 10 47.38 -0.13 27.97
CA THR A 10 46.03 0.37 27.61
C THR A 10 46.00 1.03 26.23
N VAL A 11 46.43 0.33 25.19
CA VAL A 11 46.19 0.77 23.80
C VAL A 11 45.83 -0.42 22.90
N LEU A 12 44.94 -1.29 23.33
CA LEU A 12 44.49 -2.39 22.49
C LEU A 12 43.00 -2.73 22.72
N SER A 13 42.12 -1.75 22.65
CA SER A 13 40.67 -2.05 22.74
C SER A 13 39.80 -1.03 22.00
N LEU A 14 40.24 -0.47 20.88
CA LEU A 14 39.40 0.49 20.14
C LEU A 14 39.26 0.21 18.64
N TRP A 15 39.31 -1.07 18.22
CA TRP A 15 39.21 -1.40 16.78
C TRP A 15 38.22 -2.52 16.46
N LEU A 16 37.12 -2.68 17.18
CA LEU A 16 36.15 -3.73 16.90
C LEU A 16 34.67 -3.31 16.99
N VAL A 17 34.31 -2.09 16.61
CA VAL A 17 32.89 -1.73 16.51
C VAL A 17 32.60 -0.85 15.28
N THR A 18 32.94 -1.29 14.08
CA THR A 18 32.48 -0.58 12.86
C THR A 18 32.09 -1.48 11.69
N PHE A 19 31.79 -2.75 11.91
CA PHE A 19 31.27 -3.61 10.85
C PHE A 19 29.94 -4.24 11.30
N GLY A 20 28.81 -3.56 11.07
CA GLY A 20 27.53 -4.19 11.35
C GLY A 20 26.26 -3.37 11.18
N THR A 21 26.29 -2.12 10.71
CA THR A 21 25.09 -1.27 10.75
C THR A 21 24.40 -1.02 9.40
N ALA A 22 25.03 -1.30 8.27
CA ALA A 22 24.45 -0.97 6.96
C ALA A 22 23.32 -1.91 6.51
N GLY A 23 23.32 -3.17 6.98
CA GLY A 23 22.28 -4.15 6.58
C GLY A 23 21.00 -4.05 7.43
N GLN A 24 21.10 -3.61 8.68
CA GLN A 24 19.94 -3.55 9.59
C GLN A 24 19.05 -2.31 9.35
N THR A 25 19.60 -1.23 8.84
CA THR A 25 18.84 0.00 8.57
C THR A 25 17.88 -0.18 7.39
N ALA A 26 18.29 -0.86 6.33
CA ALA A 26 17.46 -1.07 5.14
C ALA A 26 16.30 -2.05 5.40
N THR A 27 16.51 -3.09 6.22
CA THR A 27 15.47 -4.03 6.61
C THR A 27 14.46 -3.39 7.55
N ASN A 28 14.89 -2.55 8.50
CA ASN A 28 14.01 -1.84 9.41
C ASN A 28 13.15 -0.80 8.67
N GLN A 29 13.71 -0.03 7.76
CA GLN A 29 12.96 0.95 6.96
C GLN A 29 11.86 0.29 6.12
N LYS A 30 12.14 -0.87 5.54
CA LYS A 30 11.14 -1.62 4.77
C LYS A 30 10.02 -2.18 5.66
N ALA A 31 10.35 -2.65 6.86
CA ALA A 31 9.39 -3.12 7.84
C ALA A 31 8.53 -1.97 8.37
N GLU A 32 9.10 -0.83 8.69
CA GLU A 32 8.38 0.38 9.14
C GLU A 32 7.44 0.92 8.05
N ALA A 33 7.89 0.94 6.80
CA ALA A 33 7.05 1.35 5.67
C ALA A 33 5.86 0.39 5.45
N ALA A 34 6.08 -0.91 5.60
CA ALA A 34 5.02 -1.91 5.53
C ALA A 34 4.02 -1.78 6.68
N MET A 35 4.51 -1.57 7.90
CA MET A 35 3.65 -1.33 9.08
C MET A 35 2.85 -0.03 8.94
N SER A 36 3.45 1.04 8.42
CA SER A 36 2.75 2.30 8.15
C SER A 36 1.67 2.16 7.08
N ALA A 37 1.92 1.38 6.03
CA ALA A 37 0.93 1.08 5.00
C ALA A 37 -0.24 0.26 5.54
N MET A 38 0.03 -0.74 6.38
CA MET A 38 -1.00 -1.54 7.07
C MET A 38 -1.83 -0.67 8.02
N GLN A 39 -1.18 0.21 8.81
CA GLN A 39 -1.87 1.15 9.70
C GLN A 39 -2.80 2.08 8.92
N LYS A 40 -2.33 2.63 7.80
CA LYS A 40 -3.14 3.50 6.93
C LYS A 40 -4.35 2.77 6.33
N ALA A 41 -4.23 1.49 6.01
CA ALA A 41 -5.36 0.68 5.55
C ALA A 41 -6.39 0.47 6.67
N GLN A 42 -5.94 0.26 7.91
CA GLN A 42 -6.81 0.13 9.08
C GLN A 42 -7.53 1.43 9.44
N ASP A 43 -6.91 2.59 9.19
CA ASP A 43 -7.53 3.91 9.40
C ASP A 43 -8.71 4.17 8.43
N VAL A 44 -8.75 3.47 7.31
CA VAL A 44 -9.80 3.61 6.27
C VAL A 44 -10.93 2.60 6.44
N HIS A 45 -10.66 1.48 7.10
CA HIS A 45 -11.61 0.40 7.27
C HIS A 45 -11.63 -0.09 8.73
N PRO A 46 -12.80 -0.30 9.36
CA PRO A 46 -12.88 -0.92 10.68
C PRO A 46 -12.14 -2.27 10.71
N PRO A 47 -11.59 -2.67 11.87
CA PRO A 47 -10.97 -3.98 12.00
C PRO A 47 -11.94 -5.09 11.58
N LEU A 48 -11.46 -6.01 10.74
CA LEU A 48 -12.21 -7.18 10.29
C LEU A 48 -11.66 -8.45 10.96
N SER A 49 -12.54 -9.39 11.25
CA SER A 49 -12.14 -10.76 11.59
C SER A 49 -11.48 -11.45 10.39
N GLU A 50 -10.79 -12.55 10.63
CA GLU A 50 -10.14 -13.31 9.53
C GLU A 50 -11.18 -13.88 8.55
N GLU A 51 -12.37 -14.23 9.04
CA GLU A 51 -13.48 -14.70 8.21
C GLU A 51 -14.06 -13.57 7.35
N GLU A 52 -14.21 -12.37 7.91
CA GLU A 52 -14.71 -11.20 7.17
C GLU A 52 -13.75 -10.76 6.07
N LYS A 53 -12.45 -10.86 6.27
CA LYS A 53 -11.43 -10.55 5.25
C LYS A 53 -11.53 -11.47 4.01
N LEU A 54 -12.11 -12.65 4.15
CA LEU A 54 -12.33 -13.59 3.04
C LEU A 54 -13.60 -13.29 2.24
N LEU A 55 -14.50 -12.46 2.78
CA LEU A 55 -15.74 -12.11 2.09
C LEU A 55 -15.48 -11.11 0.95
N PRO A 56 -16.23 -11.21 -0.16
CA PRO A 56 -16.19 -10.17 -1.18
C PRO A 56 -16.59 -8.81 -0.59
N CYS A 57 -15.88 -7.75 -0.93
CA CYS A 57 -16.17 -6.38 -0.46
C CYS A 57 -17.65 -6.00 -0.66
N ALA A 58 -18.21 -6.37 -1.81
CA ALA A 58 -19.60 -6.13 -2.17
C ALA A 58 -20.62 -6.79 -1.22
N SER A 59 -20.24 -7.83 -0.48
CA SER A 59 -21.12 -8.51 0.47
C SER A 59 -21.55 -7.63 1.64
N CYS A 60 -20.67 -6.75 2.08
CA CYS A 60 -20.94 -5.78 3.15
C CYS A 60 -21.27 -4.40 2.56
N HIS A 61 -20.52 -3.96 1.53
CA HIS A 61 -20.66 -2.61 0.98
C HIS A 61 -21.99 -2.35 0.27
N LYS A 62 -22.74 -3.38 -0.15
CA LYS A 62 -24.13 -3.23 -0.61
C LYS A 62 -25.05 -2.62 0.47
N ASP A 63 -24.72 -2.82 1.75
CA ASP A 63 -25.55 -2.38 2.88
C ASP A 63 -24.92 -1.16 3.58
N VAL A 64 -23.57 -1.11 3.73
CA VAL A 64 -22.91 -0.03 4.47
C VAL A 64 -22.58 1.19 3.59
N THR A 65 -22.41 1.01 2.28
CA THR A 65 -22.21 2.11 1.30
C THR A 65 -23.02 1.86 0.03
N PRO A 66 -24.36 1.81 0.14
CA PRO A 66 -25.24 1.37 -0.96
C PRO A 66 -25.15 2.22 -2.22
N GLU A 67 -24.83 3.52 -2.12
CA GLU A 67 -24.67 4.41 -3.26
C GLU A 67 -23.44 4.01 -4.09
N ILE A 68 -22.30 3.80 -3.44
CA ILE A 68 -21.04 3.37 -4.09
C ILE A 68 -21.25 2.00 -4.74
N TYR A 69 -21.87 1.07 -4.01
CA TYR A 69 -22.19 -0.24 -4.55
C TYR A 69 -23.08 -0.16 -5.79
N LYS A 70 -24.16 0.63 -5.77
CA LYS A 70 -25.08 0.79 -6.92
C LYS A 70 -24.39 1.42 -8.13
N GLU A 71 -23.54 2.42 -7.89
CA GLU A 71 -22.77 3.08 -8.96
C GLU A 71 -21.86 2.06 -9.65
N TRP A 72 -21.09 1.31 -8.88
CA TRP A 72 -20.23 0.26 -9.40
C TRP A 72 -21.03 -0.84 -10.09
N TYR A 73 -22.08 -1.36 -9.45
CA TYR A 73 -22.89 -2.47 -9.96
C TYR A 73 -23.52 -2.16 -11.32
N ASN A 74 -23.97 -0.93 -11.52
CA ASN A 74 -24.56 -0.46 -12.78
C ASN A 74 -23.52 0.07 -13.78
N SER A 75 -22.26 0.12 -13.42
CA SER A 75 -21.18 0.55 -14.31
C SER A 75 -20.73 -0.57 -15.25
N ARG A 76 -19.97 -0.21 -16.26
CA ARG A 76 -19.35 -1.20 -17.15
C ARG A 76 -18.47 -2.18 -16.38
N HIS A 77 -17.68 -1.69 -15.41
CA HIS A 77 -16.84 -2.53 -14.57
C HIS A 77 -17.65 -3.51 -13.71
N GLY A 78 -18.78 -3.10 -13.18
CA GLY A 78 -19.67 -3.99 -12.43
C GLY A 78 -20.30 -5.06 -13.32
N LEU A 79 -20.79 -4.67 -14.52
CA LEU A 79 -21.35 -5.60 -15.49
C LEU A 79 -20.32 -6.64 -15.99
N ASP A 80 -19.10 -6.22 -16.19
CA ASP A 80 -17.96 -7.08 -16.57
C ASP A 80 -17.32 -7.80 -15.36
N ASN A 81 -17.95 -7.67 -14.17
CA ASN A 81 -17.53 -8.33 -12.92
C ASN A 81 -16.12 -7.97 -12.44
N VAL A 82 -15.65 -6.77 -12.75
CA VAL A 82 -14.39 -6.22 -12.19
C VAL A 82 -14.58 -5.96 -10.71
N LYS A 83 -13.79 -6.62 -9.87
CA LYS A 83 -13.91 -6.56 -8.41
C LYS A 83 -13.29 -5.32 -7.82
N CYS A 84 -13.79 -4.88 -6.68
CA CYS A 84 -13.28 -3.71 -5.96
C CYS A 84 -11.77 -3.77 -5.73
N PHE A 85 -11.25 -4.92 -5.29
CA PHE A 85 -9.83 -5.11 -4.99
C PHE A 85 -8.91 -4.99 -6.22
N GLN A 86 -9.42 -5.18 -7.43
CA GLN A 86 -8.62 -5.05 -8.65
C GLN A 86 -8.17 -3.59 -8.89
N CYS A 87 -8.94 -2.65 -8.38
CA CYS A 87 -8.61 -1.23 -8.41
C CYS A 87 -8.07 -0.74 -7.07
N HIS A 88 -8.73 -1.09 -5.96
CA HIS A 88 -8.44 -0.56 -4.64
C HIS A 88 -7.40 -1.34 -3.84
N GLY A 89 -6.96 -2.51 -4.32
CA GLY A 89 -6.11 -3.40 -3.55
C GLY A 89 -6.90 -4.25 -2.55
N THR A 90 -6.17 -5.00 -1.72
CA THR A 90 -6.73 -5.81 -0.65
C THR A 90 -6.96 -5.00 0.61
N TYR A 91 -7.56 -5.59 1.65
CA TYR A 91 -7.75 -4.95 2.94
C TYR A 91 -6.44 -4.38 3.53
N GLU A 92 -5.32 -5.08 3.34
CA GLU A 92 -4.02 -4.70 3.91
C GLU A 92 -3.34 -3.54 3.18
N ASN A 93 -3.69 -3.31 1.91
CA ASN A 93 -3.06 -2.31 1.06
C ASN A 93 -4.07 -1.46 0.29
N PHE A 94 -5.22 -1.23 0.91
CA PHE A 94 -6.32 -0.51 0.30
C PHE A 94 -5.94 0.93 -0.07
N GLU A 95 -6.24 1.32 -1.31
CA GLU A 95 -6.08 2.68 -1.82
C GLU A 95 -7.45 3.30 -2.07
N VAL A 96 -7.81 4.37 -1.34
CA VAL A 96 -9.07 5.12 -1.57
C VAL A 96 -9.12 5.68 -2.99
N VAL A 97 -8.00 6.19 -3.47
CA VAL A 97 -7.83 6.63 -4.86
C VAL A 97 -6.83 5.69 -5.54
N PRO A 98 -7.28 4.73 -6.35
CA PRO A 98 -6.40 3.79 -7.00
C PRO A 98 -5.35 4.49 -7.86
N SER A 99 -4.14 3.98 -7.84
CA SER A 99 -3.08 4.45 -8.73
C SER A 99 -3.37 4.01 -10.19
N VAL A 100 -2.83 4.75 -11.15
CA VAL A 100 -3.01 4.46 -12.58
C VAL A 100 -2.46 3.07 -12.97
N SER A 101 -1.52 2.55 -12.19
CA SER A 101 -0.99 1.19 -12.40
C SER A 101 -2.05 0.09 -12.31
N HIS A 102 -3.11 0.28 -11.54
CA HIS A 102 -4.23 -0.66 -11.43
C HIS A 102 -5.12 -0.68 -12.69
N CYS A 103 -5.09 0.39 -13.47
CA CYS A 103 -5.83 0.46 -14.73
C CYS A 103 -5.09 -0.22 -15.89
N MET A 104 -3.75 -0.23 -15.82
CA MET A 104 -2.87 -0.65 -16.92
C MET A 104 -3.08 -2.10 -17.42
N PRO A 105 -3.35 -3.10 -16.56
CA PRO A 105 -3.54 -4.47 -17.04
C PRO A 105 -4.65 -4.65 -18.09
N CYS A 106 -5.70 -3.82 -18.03
CA CYS A 106 -6.82 -3.86 -18.96
C CYS A 106 -6.85 -2.66 -19.93
N HIS A 107 -6.34 -1.49 -19.50
CA HIS A 107 -6.44 -0.21 -20.21
C HIS A 107 -5.06 0.35 -20.62
N ALA A 108 -4.12 -0.52 -21.02
CA ALA A 108 -2.74 -0.12 -21.39
C ALA A 108 -2.71 0.96 -22.47
N LYS A 109 -3.59 0.87 -23.48
CA LYS A 109 -3.67 1.85 -24.56
C LYS A 109 -4.13 3.22 -24.05
N GLU A 110 -5.18 3.27 -23.26
CA GLU A 110 -5.75 4.48 -22.68
C GLU A 110 -4.74 5.13 -21.71
N VAL A 111 -4.11 4.33 -20.85
CA VAL A 111 -3.06 4.80 -19.92
C VAL A 111 -1.87 5.39 -20.70
N THR A 112 -1.47 4.78 -21.83
CA THR A 112 -0.36 5.27 -22.64
C THR A 112 -0.67 6.65 -23.26
N HIS A 113 -1.90 6.90 -23.64
CA HIS A 113 -2.35 8.12 -24.31
C HIS A 113 -2.93 9.19 -23.35
N SER A 114 -3.16 8.84 -22.07
CA SER A 114 -3.71 9.77 -21.08
C SER A 114 -2.69 10.81 -20.62
N PRO A 115 -3.15 11.97 -20.11
CA PRO A 115 -2.29 12.93 -19.43
C PRO A 115 -1.53 12.28 -18.28
N LYS A 116 -0.22 12.56 -18.16
CA LYS A 116 0.65 11.92 -17.15
C LYS A 116 0.60 12.61 -15.79
N ASP A 117 0.06 13.81 -15.74
CA ASP A 117 -0.09 14.64 -14.55
C ASP A 117 -1.44 14.47 -13.84
N LYS A 118 -2.32 13.60 -14.35
CA LYS A 118 -3.68 13.40 -13.81
C LYS A 118 -4.01 11.92 -13.60
N ASN A 119 -4.71 11.65 -12.50
CA ASN A 119 -5.31 10.36 -12.28
C ASN A 119 -6.57 10.22 -13.16
N CYS A 120 -6.87 9.01 -13.62
CA CYS A 120 -8.05 8.73 -14.45
C CYS A 120 -9.37 9.15 -13.77
N ALA A 121 -9.46 8.99 -12.45
CA ALA A 121 -10.61 9.40 -11.65
C ALA A 121 -10.82 10.92 -11.61
N ALA A 122 -9.83 11.74 -12.00
CA ALA A 122 -10.01 13.19 -12.11
C ALA A 122 -10.97 13.59 -13.24
N CYS A 123 -11.11 12.72 -14.26
CA CYS A 123 -12.01 12.96 -15.39
C CYS A 123 -13.12 11.91 -15.47
N HIS A 124 -12.86 10.68 -15.02
CA HIS A 124 -13.85 9.61 -14.98
C HIS A 124 -14.43 9.52 -13.56
N PRO A 125 -15.73 9.80 -13.36
CA PRO A 125 -16.35 9.72 -12.04
C PRO A 125 -16.15 8.35 -11.43
N ALA A 126 -15.70 8.35 -10.18
CA ALA A 126 -15.49 7.13 -9.41
C ALA A 126 -16.74 6.24 -9.43
N HIS A 127 -16.55 4.94 -9.62
CA HIS A 127 -17.55 3.88 -9.68
C HIS A 127 -18.55 3.96 -10.86
N LYS A 128 -18.74 5.10 -11.48
CA LYS A 128 -19.63 5.25 -12.65
C LYS A 128 -18.94 4.90 -13.96
N PHE A 129 -17.72 5.33 -14.14
CA PHE A 129 -16.90 5.12 -15.36
C PHE A 129 -17.74 5.16 -16.65
N SER A 130 -18.55 6.20 -16.79
CA SER A 130 -19.37 6.37 -17.98
C SER A 130 -18.49 6.59 -19.20
N VAL A 131 -18.77 5.84 -20.26
CA VAL A 131 -18.10 6.04 -21.56
C VAL A 131 -18.55 7.37 -22.14
N HIS A 132 -17.59 8.14 -22.66
CA HIS A 132 -17.93 9.30 -23.47
C HIS A 132 -18.82 8.86 -24.63
N LYS A 133 -20.00 9.46 -24.73
CA LYS A 133 -20.86 9.33 -25.89
C LYS A 133 -20.40 10.27 -26.97
#